data_0a932da1a8ca5809490947c465236e63
#
_entry.id   0a932da1a8ca5809490947c465236e63
#
_cell.length_a   1.000
_cell.length_b   1.000
_cell.length_c   1.000
_cell.angle_alpha   90.00
_cell.angle_beta   90.00
_cell.angle_gamma   90.00
#
_symmetry.space_group_name_H-M   'P 1'
#
loop_
_entity.id
_entity.type
_entity.pdbx_description
1 polymer ?
#
loop_
_entity_poly.entity_id
_entity_poly.type
_entity_poly.pdbx_seq_one_letter_code
_entity_poly.pdbx_strand_id
1 'polypeptide(L)'
;LTLKSTDSFLLSHAYYFLTFFLNKNGAEKTMKKTQTGIAALGILLAFGAQAAAPDWSKVAKRDIQVFHAGVTPIEWLMNKQEHSGRTGISKGESCAGCHEEKGTLNLDFKRLASKELEPVAAPKTMKFPVAMQAAYDAENLYIRLSFKSPSDAGAGADKEDKAPLNEVKAAIMFAGPKVGMGPQVGCWQTCHSDVRSMPGADPKKKKYVKDANVAGGNYYDYIQWKSGEAGAGATQVDGHVAAERVNKGGQALTKAEGECKAGLCTVTFTRKLSGGEGDLALAEGQVIPFGIAIHADKTVHRFHHVSLGYTLGLGAAADIKASK
;
A
#
# COMPACT_ATOMS: atom_id res chain seq x y z
N LEU A 1 -44.69 20.30 -13.28
CA LEU A 1 -44.44 21.70 -13.69
C LEU A 1 -42.98 22.02 -13.69
N THR A 2 -42.49 22.26 -14.93
CA THR A 2 -41.35 23.07 -15.42
C THR A 2 -39.92 22.73 -15.07
N LEU A 3 -39.31 22.11 -16.08
CA LEU A 3 -37.86 22.18 -16.39
C LEU A 3 -37.39 23.63 -16.62
N LYS A 4 -36.13 23.94 -16.26
CA LYS A 4 -35.20 24.86 -16.96
C LYS A 4 -33.77 24.39 -16.64
N SER A 5 -33.10 23.82 -17.56
CA SER A 5 -32.06 24.22 -18.52
C SER A 5 -31.15 25.37 -18.04
N THR A 6 -29.87 25.04 -17.74
CA THR A 6 -28.74 25.95 -17.84
C THR A 6 -27.45 25.17 -18.05
N ASP A 7 -27.26 24.72 -19.29
CA ASP A 7 -25.94 24.37 -19.83
C ASP A 7 -25.73 25.18 -21.10
N SER A 8 -24.99 26.27 -21.00
CA SER A 8 -24.38 26.98 -22.14
C SER A 8 -23.62 28.23 -21.63
N PHE A 9 -22.49 28.08 -20.99
CA PHE A 9 -21.66 29.28 -20.67
C PHE A 9 -20.14 29.01 -20.51
N LEU A 10 -19.57 28.05 -21.18
CA LEU A 10 -18.11 27.81 -21.07
C LEU A 10 -17.35 27.61 -22.42
N LEU A 11 -17.94 27.99 -23.55
CA LEU A 11 -17.26 27.85 -24.86
C LEU A 11 -17.06 29.18 -25.62
N SER A 12 -17.31 30.34 -24.98
CA SER A 12 -17.27 31.65 -25.67
C SER A 12 -16.06 32.54 -25.33
N HIS A 13 -15.14 32.14 -24.45
CA HIS A 13 -14.02 33.01 -24.05
C HIS A 13 -12.66 32.66 -24.68
N ALA A 14 -12.54 31.60 -25.44
CA ALA A 14 -11.28 31.19 -26.08
C ALA A 14 -11.08 31.79 -27.50
N TYR A 15 -12.12 32.34 -28.12
CA TYR A 15 -12.04 32.85 -29.50
C TYR A 15 -11.76 34.36 -29.60
N TYR A 16 -11.83 35.12 -28.50
CA TYR A 16 -11.65 36.58 -28.55
C TYR A 16 -10.23 37.06 -28.28
N PHE A 17 -9.30 36.21 -27.89
CA PHE A 17 -7.92 36.62 -27.60
C PHE A 17 -6.94 36.45 -28.76
N LEU A 18 -7.32 35.79 -29.87
CA LEU A 18 -6.44 35.54 -31.01
C LEU A 18 -6.64 36.52 -32.20
N THR A 19 -7.65 37.39 -32.15
CA THR A 19 -7.95 38.32 -33.26
C THR A 19 -7.55 39.76 -33.00
N PHE A 20 -6.95 40.07 -31.84
CA PHE A 20 -6.61 41.47 -31.49
C PHE A 20 -5.15 41.86 -31.78
N PHE A 21 -4.30 40.97 -32.30
CA PHE A 21 -2.88 41.25 -32.55
C PHE A 21 -2.49 41.33 -34.02
N LEU A 22 -3.41 41.30 -34.98
CA LEU A 22 -3.08 41.28 -36.42
C LEU A 22 -3.58 42.51 -37.23
N ASN A 23 -3.92 43.60 -36.58
CA ASN A 23 -4.30 44.79 -37.38
C ASN A 23 -3.80 46.11 -36.79
N LYS A 24 -2.49 46.36 -36.91
CA LYS A 24 -1.91 47.71 -36.99
C LYS A 24 -0.47 47.59 -37.50
N ASN A 25 -0.26 47.86 -38.78
CA ASN A 25 0.77 48.76 -39.31
C ASN A 25 0.87 48.54 -40.81
N GLY A 26 0.13 49.36 -41.55
CA GLY A 26 0.45 49.63 -42.93
C GLY A 26 1.49 50.73 -43.00
N ALA A 27 2.54 50.52 -43.75
CA ALA A 27 3.21 51.53 -44.60
C ALA A 27 4.46 50.91 -45.23
N GLU A 28 4.37 50.78 -46.50
CA GLU A 28 5.35 50.89 -47.55
C GLU A 28 6.88 50.96 -47.26
N LYS A 29 7.54 50.16 -48.02
CA LYS A 29 8.64 50.38 -48.96
C LYS A 29 9.86 49.47 -48.84
N THR A 30 10.22 49.01 -50.03
CA THR A 30 11.52 48.64 -50.60
C THR A 30 12.07 47.22 -50.41
N MET A 31 12.09 46.54 -51.55
CA MET A 31 12.82 45.29 -51.85
C MET A 31 14.31 45.40 -51.52
N LYS A 32 14.81 44.41 -50.77
CA LYS A 32 16.14 43.84 -51.03
C LYS A 32 16.06 42.32 -50.70
N LYS A 33 16.47 41.53 -51.68
CA LYS A 33 16.62 40.06 -51.59
C LYS A 33 17.58 39.73 -50.46
N THR A 34 17.15 38.91 -49.53
CA THR A 34 18.08 38.06 -48.76
C THR A 34 17.34 36.82 -48.26
N GLN A 35 17.85 35.74 -48.66
CA GLN A 35 17.75 34.35 -48.28
C GLN A 35 16.74 33.93 -47.16
N THR A 36 15.83 33.06 -47.58
CA THR A 36 14.89 32.29 -46.78
C THR A 36 15.62 31.35 -45.82
N GLY A 37 15.68 31.75 -44.57
CA GLY A 37 15.98 30.80 -43.49
C GLY A 37 14.65 30.24 -42.96
N ILE A 38 14.33 29.03 -43.33
CA ILE A 38 13.22 28.27 -42.72
C ILE A 38 13.64 27.89 -41.30
N ALA A 39 13.23 28.69 -40.33
CA ALA A 39 13.28 28.26 -38.92
C ALA A 39 12.15 27.24 -38.71
N ALA A 40 12.46 25.97 -38.91
CA ALA A 40 11.63 24.88 -38.45
C ALA A 40 11.59 24.94 -36.93
N LEU A 41 10.50 25.49 -36.38
CA LEU A 41 10.19 25.43 -34.96
C LEU A 41 9.82 23.96 -34.64
N GLY A 42 10.83 23.18 -34.30
CA GLY A 42 10.64 21.82 -33.82
C GLY A 42 9.89 21.88 -32.48
N ILE A 43 8.57 21.67 -32.51
CA ILE A 43 7.81 21.34 -31.32
C ILE A 43 8.27 19.93 -30.93
N LEU A 44 9.24 19.85 -30.06
CA LEU A 44 9.53 18.62 -29.29
C LEU A 44 8.30 18.34 -28.43
N LEU A 45 7.38 17.56 -28.98
CA LEU A 45 6.41 16.84 -28.18
C LEU A 45 7.23 15.84 -27.33
N ALA A 46 7.58 16.25 -26.13
CA ALA A 46 8.02 15.33 -25.10
C ALA A 46 6.81 14.42 -24.79
N PHE A 47 6.66 13.36 -25.57
CA PHE A 47 5.90 12.21 -25.13
C PHE A 47 6.65 11.74 -23.88
N GLY A 48 6.13 12.09 -22.70
CA GLY A 48 6.54 11.45 -21.47
C GLY A 48 6.41 9.95 -21.71
N ALA A 49 7.53 9.25 -21.81
CA ALA A 49 7.54 7.81 -21.92
C ALA A 49 6.83 7.30 -20.66
N GLN A 50 5.55 6.96 -20.78
CA GLN A 50 4.82 6.31 -19.73
C GLN A 50 5.52 4.97 -19.55
N ALA A 51 6.20 4.78 -18.43
CA ALA A 51 6.93 3.57 -18.15
C ALA A 51 5.99 2.37 -18.36
N ALA A 52 6.38 1.45 -19.23
CA ALA A 52 5.58 0.28 -19.54
C ALA A 52 5.44 -0.57 -18.26
N ALA A 53 4.24 -1.07 -18.00
CA ALA A 53 4.02 -1.99 -16.89
C ALA A 53 4.99 -3.18 -16.98
N PRO A 54 5.52 -3.69 -15.84
CA PRO A 54 6.45 -4.81 -15.84
C PRO A 54 5.89 -6.05 -16.54
N ASP A 55 6.75 -6.77 -17.25
CA ASP A 55 6.42 -8.13 -17.73
C ASP A 55 6.47 -9.11 -16.55
N TRP A 56 5.33 -9.28 -15.91
CA TRP A 56 5.20 -10.10 -14.72
C TRP A 56 5.60 -11.57 -14.91
N SER A 57 5.65 -12.07 -16.15
CA SER A 57 6.11 -13.44 -16.43
C SER A 57 7.60 -13.62 -16.16
N LYS A 58 8.36 -12.52 -16.16
CA LYS A 58 9.81 -12.49 -15.93
C LYS A 58 10.19 -12.08 -14.52
N VAL A 59 9.23 -11.55 -13.74
CA VAL A 59 9.46 -11.12 -12.37
C VAL A 59 9.36 -12.31 -11.43
N ALA A 60 10.40 -12.52 -10.61
CA ALA A 60 10.43 -13.59 -9.63
C ALA A 60 9.25 -13.47 -8.65
N LYS A 61 8.65 -14.60 -8.32
CA LYS A 61 7.53 -14.72 -7.41
C LYS A 61 7.96 -15.39 -6.11
N ARG A 62 7.55 -14.84 -4.97
CA ARG A 62 7.67 -15.47 -3.65
C ARG A 62 6.31 -15.54 -2.98
N ASP A 63 5.99 -16.67 -2.37
CA ASP A 63 4.81 -16.81 -1.54
C ASP A 63 5.13 -16.31 -0.13
N ILE A 64 4.33 -15.36 0.35
CA ILE A 64 4.33 -14.84 1.71
C ILE A 64 3.10 -15.43 2.42
N GLN A 65 3.29 -16.01 3.60
CA GLN A 65 2.18 -16.51 4.38
C GLN A 65 1.53 -15.37 5.18
N VAL A 66 0.22 -15.24 5.03
CA VAL A 66 -0.58 -14.38 5.91
C VAL A 66 -1.39 -15.23 6.87
N PHE A 67 -1.59 -14.74 8.10
CA PHE A 67 -2.29 -15.47 9.15
C PHE A 67 -3.28 -14.58 9.90
N HIS A 68 -4.31 -15.21 10.46
CA HIS A 68 -5.30 -14.53 11.30
C HIS A 68 -4.72 -14.31 12.70
N ALA A 69 -4.48 -13.04 13.04
CA ALA A 69 -3.93 -12.64 14.32
C ALA A 69 -5.01 -12.38 15.39
N GLY A 70 -6.27 -12.18 14.97
CA GLY A 70 -7.36 -11.81 15.88
C GLY A 70 -7.11 -10.50 16.60
N VAL A 71 -7.45 -10.41 17.88
CA VAL A 71 -7.18 -9.27 18.78
C VAL A 71 -6.05 -9.63 19.77
N THR A 72 -5.02 -10.29 19.28
CA THR A 72 -3.89 -10.76 20.09
C THR A 72 -2.82 -9.67 20.16
N PRO A 73 -2.47 -9.17 21.38
CA PRO A 73 -1.35 -8.22 21.55
C PRO A 73 -0.02 -8.92 21.28
N ILE A 74 1.03 -8.15 21.06
CA ILE A 74 2.36 -8.70 20.78
C ILE A 74 3.32 -8.66 21.97
N GLU A 75 2.97 -7.97 23.06
CA GLU A 75 3.86 -7.77 24.21
C GLU A 75 4.31 -9.07 24.88
N TRP A 76 3.46 -10.10 24.84
CA TRP A 76 3.83 -11.40 25.38
C TRP A 76 5.01 -12.05 24.65
N LEU A 77 5.28 -11.68 23.40
CA LEU A 77 6.44 -12.15 22.64
C LEU A 77 7.76 -11.70 23.28
N MET A 78 7.74 -10.58 24.03
CA MET A 78 8.90 -10.05 24.74
C MET A 78 9.04 -10.64 26.17
N ASN A 79 8.13 -11.50 26.60
CA ASN A 79 8.23 -12.25 27.85
C ASN A 79 8.94 -13.59 27.58
N LYS A 80 10.11 -13.79 28.19
CA LYS A 80 10.94 -15.00 28.00
C LYS A 80 10.21 -16.30 28.40
N GLN A 81 9.36 -16.25 29.40
CA GLN A 81 8.56 -17.40 29.85
C GLN A 81 7.45 -17.76 28.85
N GLU A 82 7.00 -16.77 28.14
CA GLU A 82 5.93 -16.91 27.13
C GLU A 82 6.46 -17.24 25.75
N HIS A 83 7.63 -16.68 25.37
CA HIS A 83 8.20 -16.85 24.05
C HIS A 83 9.73 -16.96 24.12
N SER A 84 10.23 -18.16 23.87
CA SER A 84 11.66 -18.46 23.92
C SER A 84 12.51 -17.63 22.95
N GLY A 85 11.91 -17.21 21.81
CA GLY A 85 12.54 -16.39 20.77
C GLY A 85 12.79 -14.91 21.14
N ARG A 86 12.38 -14.45 22.35
CA ARG A 86 12.58 -13.07 22.80
C ARG A 86 14.00 -12.57 22.58
N THR A 87 15.00 -13.40 22.86
CA THR A 87 16.42 -13.00 22.74
C THR A 87 16.79 -12.71 21.28
N GLY A 88 16.31 -13.51 20.34
CA GLY A 88 16.48 -13.28 18.90
C GLY A 88 15.83 -11.99 18.45
N ILE A 89 14.57 -11.75 18.85
CA ILE A 89 13.86 -10.51 18.55
C ILE A 89 14.63 -9.29 19.06
N SER A 90 15.13 -9.34 20.30
CA SER A 90 15.93 -8.24 20.89
C SER A 90 17.24 -7.98 20.15
N LYS A 91 17.75 -8.94 19.40
CA LYS A 91 18.94 -8.83 18.54
C LYS A 91 18.61 -8.46 17.10
N GLY A 92 17.34 -8.25 16.77
CA GLY A 92 16.90 -7.87 15.44
C GLY A 92 16.58 -9.05 14.51
N GLU A 93 16.56 -10.31 15.02
CA GLU A 93 16.17 -11.47 14.21
C GLU A 93 14.70 -11.35 13.77
N SER A 94 14.42 -11.68 12.50
CA SER A 94 13.06 -11.63 11.99
C SER A 94 12.21 -12.79 12.51
N CYS A 95 10.92 -12.54 12.72
CA CYS A 95 9.98 -13.60 13.10
C CYS A 95 9.89 -14.68 12.00
N ALA A 96 9.91 -14.27 10.74
CA ALA A 96 9.89 -15.19 9.61
C ALA A 96 11.13 -16.11 9.61
N GLY A 97 12.30 -15.63 10.05
CA GLY A 97 13.52 -16.45 10.15
C GLY A 97 13.40 -17.65 11.06
N CYS A 98 12.57 -17.57 12.11
CA CYS A 98 12.30 -18.69 13.04
C CYS A 98 11.00 -19.44 12.70
N HIS A 99 10.00 -18.76 12.16
CA HIS A 99 8.65 -19.29 12.00
C HIS A 99 8.27 -19.67 10.57
N GLU A 100 9.08 -19.35 9.57
CA GLU A 100 8.86 -19.76 8.19
C GLU A 100 9.90 -20.81 7.77
N GLU A 101 9.45 -21.99 7.43
CA GLU A 101 10.29 -23.03 6.87
C GLU A 101 9.70 -23.50 5.54
N LYS A 102 10.52 -23.47 4.48
CA LYS A 102 10.14 -23.94 3.13
C LYS A 102 8.84 -23.30 2.61
N GLY A 103 8.65 -22.01 2.90
CA GLY A 103 7.43 -21.26 2.51
C GLY A 103 6.17 -21.59 3.31
N THR A 104 6.33 -22.31 4.43
CA THR A 104 5.24 -22.65 5.33
C THR A 104 5.43 -21.94 6.66
N LEU A 105 4.41 -21.19 7.09
CA LEU A 105 4.40 -20.54 8.39
C LEU A 105 4.09 -21.57 9.50
N ASN A 106 4.99 -21.68 10.47
CA ASN A 106 4.86 -22.54 11.64
C ASN A 106 4.58 -21.67 12.88
N LEU A 107 3.31 -21.42 13.16
CA LEU A 107 2.82 -20.74 14.37
C LEU A 107 1.89 -21.68 15.14
N ASP A 108 1.97 -21.63 16.45
CA ASP A 108 0.97 -22.26 17.33
C ASP A 108 -0.27 -21.36 17.40
N PHE A 109 -1.21 -21.57 16.47
CA PHE A 109 -2.46 -20.79 16.39
C PHE A 109 -3.34 -20.97 17.63
N LYS A 110 -3.28 -22.14 18.30
CA LYS A 110 -4.02 -22.36 19.54
C LYS A 110 -3.48 -21.48 20.66
N ARG A 111 -2.16 -21.38 20.77
CA ARG A 111 -1.52 -20.48 21.72
C ARG A 111 -1.77 -19.01 21.36
N LEU A 112 -1.70 -18.65 20.10
CA LEU A 112 -2.03 -17.29 19.63
C LEU A 112 -3.45 -16.90 20.04
N ALA A 113 -4.44 -17.75 19.79
CA ALA A 113 -5.82 -17.53 20.17
C ALA A 113 -6.02 -17.44 21.70
N SER A 114 -5.22 -18.17 22.50
CA SER A 114 -5.29 -18.08 23.96
C SER A 114 -4.82 -16.74 24.55
N LYS A 115 -4.18 -15.89 23.72
CA LYS A 115 -3.73 -14.55 24.08
C LYS A 115 -4.71 -13.47 23.62
N GLU A 116 -5.81 -13.85 23.00
CA GLU A 116 -6.77 -12.90 22.45
C GLU A 116 -7.54 -12.17 23.55
N LEU A 117 -7.64 -10.84 23.41
CA LEU A 117 -8.28 -9.96 24.41
C LEU A 117 -9.81 -10.03 24.34
N GLU A 118 -10.35 -10.26 23.15
CA GLU A 118 -11.79 -10.47 22.90
C GLU A 118 -11.98 -11.76 22.08
N PRO A 119 -11.96 -12.92 22.70
CA PRO A 119 -12.10 -14.19 21.99
C PRO A 119 -13.42 -14.27 21.23
N VAL A 120 -13.34 -14.56 19.94
CA VAL A 120 -14.49 -14.87 19.07
C VAL A 120 -14.15 -16.11 18.26
N ALA A 121 -15.16 -16.68 17.59
CA ALA A 121 -14.92 -17.81 16.69
C ALA A 121 -13.92 -17.41 15.59
N ALA A 122 -12.77 -18.05 15.59
CA ALA A 122 -11.76 -17.84 14.54
C ALA A 122 -12.25 -18.41 13.19
N PRO A 123 -11.78 -17.86 12.06
CA PRO A 123 -12.04 -18.44 10.75
C PRO A 123 -11.41 -19.83 10.65
N LYS A 124 -11.98 -20.71 9.82
CA LYS A 124 -11.38 -22.02 9.55
C LYS A 124 -10.06 -21.88 8.81
N THR A 125 -9.95 -20.90 7.92
CA THR A 125 -8.72 -20.58 7.21
C THR A 125 -7.85 -19.66 8.06
N MET A 126 -6.99 -20.26 8.88
CA MET A 126 -6.09 -19.50 9.78
C MET A 126 -4.91 -18.88 9.07
N LYS A 127 -4.48 -19.44 7.94
CA LYS A 127 -3.38 -18.91 7.11
C LYS A 127 -3.57 -19.30 5.65
N PHE A 128 -3.01 -18.49 4.75
CA PHE A 128 -2.94 -18.78 3.32
C PHE A 128 -1.78 -18.03 2.66
N PRO A 129 -1.29 -18.53 1.51
CA PRO A 129 -0.21 -17.86 0.79
C PRO A 129 -0.73 -16.67 -0.02
N VAL A 130 0.08 -15.62 -0.08
CA VAL A 130 -0.03 -14.49 -1.00
C VAL A 130 1.24 -14.48 -1.85
N ALA A 131 1.11 -14.72 -3.14
CA ALA A 131 2.22 -14.62 -4.07
C ALA A 131 2.53 -13.14 -4.32
N MET A 132 3.75 -12.74 -4.02
CA MET A 132 4.24 -11.38 -4.24
C MET A 132 5.30 -11.35 -5.33
N GLN A 133 5.18 -10.38 -6.22
CA GLN A 133 6.16 -10.01 -7.23
C GLN A 133 6.44 -8.52 -7.09
N ALA A 134 7.69 -8.10 -7.30
CA ALA A 134 8.07 -6.69 -7.27
C ALA A 134 9.02 -6.36 -8.40
N ALA A 135 8.81 -5.19 -9.01
CA ALA A 135 9.69 -4.63 -10.02
C ALA A 135 9.83 -3.13 -9.81
N TYR A 136 10.86 -2.50 -10.35
CA TYR A 136 11.03 -1.05 -10.29
C TYR A 136 11.75 -0.53 -11.54
N ASP A 137 11.53 0.73 -11.83
CA ASP A 137 12.26 1.49 -12.83
C ASP A 137 12.91 2.73 -12.20
N ALA A 138 13.23 3.74 -13.00
CA ALA A 138 13.85 4.98 -12.50
C ALA A 138 12.91 5.83 -11.63
N GLU A 139 11.59 5.66 -11.75
CA GLU A 139 10.59 6.52 -11.13
C GLU A 139 9.66 5.78 -10.19
N ASN A 140 9.33 4.53 -10.49
CA ASN A 140 8.25 3.80 -9.85
C ASN A 140 8.69 2.44 -9.29
N LEU A 141 8.04 2.05 -8.20
CA LEU A 141 7.97 0.69 -7.68
C LEU A 141 6.61 0.09 -8.05
N TYR A 142 6.65 -1.12 -8.56
CA TYR A 142 5.49 -1.94 -8.92
C TYR A 142 5.44 -3.16 -8.02
N ILE A 143 4.30 -3.40 -7.39
CA ILE A 143 4.09 -4.59 -6.55
C ILE A 143 2.82 -5.28 -6.99
N ARG A 144 2.90 -6.59 -7.22
CA ARG A 144 1.76 -7.42 -7.55
C ARG A 144 1.56 -8.48 -6.47
N LEU A 145 0.34 -8.53 -5.92
CA LEU A 145 -0.12 -9.55 -5.00
C LEU A 145 -1.14 -10.44 -5.70
N SER A 146 -0.98 -11.76 -5.58
CA SER A 146 -1.96 -12.73 -6.09
C SER A 146 -2.26 -13.77 -5.02
N PHE A 147 -3.55 -14.00 -4.73
CA PHE A 147 -3.98 -14.90 -3.67
C PHE A 147 -5.38 -15.44 -3.91
N LYS A 148 -5.68 -16.58 -3.30
CA LYS A 148 -7.03 -17.09 -3.21
C LYS A 148 -7.67 -16.52 -1.95
N SER A 149 -8.65 -15.65 -2.11
CA SER A 149 -9.37 -15.05 -0.99
C SER A 149 -10.20 -16.12 -0.26
N PRO A 150 -10.03 -16.33 1.06
CA PRO A 150 -10.86 -17.26 1.81
C PRO A 150 -12.30 -16.71 1.90
N SER A 151 -13.28 -17.60 1.77
CA SER A 151 -14.70 -17.26 1.90
C SER A 151 -15.19 -17.30 3.36
N ASP A 152 -14.38 -17.84 4.27
CA ASP A 152 -14.69 -18.00 5.69
C ASP A 152 -13.91 -17.02 6.60
N ALA A 153 -13.26 -16.00 6.02
CA ALA A 153 -12.47 -15.03 6.77
C ALA A 153 -13.31 -14.23 7.78
N GLY A 154 -14.58 -14.05 7.50
CA GLY A 154 -15.53 -13.39 8.38
C GLY A 154 -16.34 -14.32 9.28
N ALA A 155 -15.98 -15.61 9.37
CA ALA A 155 -16.68 -16.54 10.26
C ALA A 155 -16.52 -16.08 11.72
N GLY A 156 -17.65 -15.91 12.42
CA GLY A 156 -17.68 -15.38 13.78
C GLY A 156 -17.59 -13.86 13.90
N ALA A 157 -17.45 -13.12 12.77
CA ALA A 157 -17.50 -11.68 12.78
C ALA A 157 -18.92 -11.18 13.09
N ASP A 158 -19.02 -10.19 13.97
CA ASP A 158 -20.26 -9.45 14.18
C ASP A 158 -20.57 -8.59 12.94
N LYS A 159 -21.82 -8.13 12.84
CA LYS A 159 -22.24 -7.25 11.71
C LYS A 159 -21.41 -5.98 11.62
N GLU A 160 -20.98 -5.45 12.76
CA GLU A 160 -20.16 -4.24 12.87
C GLU A 160 -18.74 -4.44 12.31
N ASP A 161 -18.23 -5.66 12.30
CA ASP A 161 -16.93 -6.03 11.73
C ASP A 161 -16.98 -6.24 10.22
N LYS A 162 -18.12 -6.12 9.59
CA LYS A 162 -18.29 -6.22 8.13
C LYS A 162 -18.18 -4.85 7.47
N ALA A 163 -17.38 -4.75 6.42
CA ALA A 163 -17.32 -3.56 5.57
C ALA A 163 -18.34 -3.70 4.43
N PRO A 164 -19.41 -2.89 4.40
CA PRO A 164 -20.50 -3.09 3.45
C PRO A 164 -20.08 -2.87 1.98
N LEU A 165 -19.04 -2.06 1.76
CA LEU A 165 -18.65 -1.61 0.43
C LEU A 165 -17.47 -2.37 -0.19
N ASN A 166 -16.75 -3.20 0.58
CA ASN A 166 -15.54 -3.84 0.07
C ASN A 166 -15.53 -5.33 0.41
N GLU A 167 -15.52 -6.18 -0.61
CA GLU A 167 -15.43 -7.62 -0.44
C GLU A 167 -14.02 -8.06 -0.04
N VAL A 168 -13.01 -7.45 -0.67
CA VAL A 168 -11.60 -7.71 -0.42
C VAL A 168 -10.84 -6.39 -0.31
N LYS A 169 -9.89 -6.34 0.63
CA LYS A 169 -8.93 -5.25 0.74
C LYS A 169 -7.53 -5.85 0.85
N ALA A 170 -6.60 -5.33 0.10
CA ALA A 170 -5.19 -5.71 0.16
C ALA A 170 -4.36 -4.47 0.52
N ALA A 171 -3.51 -4.58 1.52
CA ALA A 171 -2.70 -3.47 2.01
C ALA A 171 -1.23 -3.87 2.15
N ILE A 172 -0.36 -2.89 1.99
CA ILE A 172 1.08 -2.99 2.26
C ILE A 172 1.46 -1.85 3.19
N MET A 173 2.23 -2.16 4.23
CA MET A 173 2.86 -1.16 5.08
C MET A 173 4.37 -1.30 4.99
N PHE A 174 5.06 -0.24 4.60
CA PHE A 174 6.51 -0.13 4.62
C PHE A 174 6.95 0.52 5.91
N ALA A 175 7.81 -0.12 6.67
CA ALA A 175 8.28 0.43 7.94
C ALA A 175 9.34 1.50 7.71
N GLY A 176 9.13 2.67 8.30
CA GLY A 176 10.14 3.71 8.36
C GLY A 176 11.38 3.26 9.15
N PRO A 177 12.53 3.90 8.94
CA PRO A 177 13.82 3.42 9.46
C PRO A 177 13.95 3.43 10.99
N LYS A 178 13.03 4.12 11.69
CA LYS A 178 13.03 4.20 13.15
C LYS A 178 11.87 3.46 13.82
N VAL A 179 11.08 2.72 13.05
CA VAL A 179 9.99 1.90 13.62
C VAL A 179 10.59 0.71 14.34
N GLY A 180 10.45 0.67 15.66
CA GLY A 180 10.90 -0.47 16.47
C GLY A 180 10.10 -1.72 16.16
N MET A 181 10.77 -2.88 16.00
CA MET A 181 10.19 -4.19 15.68
C MET A 181 9.43 -4.27 14.33
N GLY A 182 9.32 -3.19 13.57
CA GLY A 182 8.70 -3.19 12.25
C GLY A 182 9.31 -4.23 11.31
N PRO A 183 10.66 -4.32 11.21
CA PRO A 183 11.32 -5.33 10.39
C PRO A 183 11.00 -6.77 10.78
N GLN A 184 10.75 -7.03 12.06
CA GLN A 184 10.49 -8.39 12.56
C GLN A 184 9.03 -8.81 12.41
N VAL A 185 8.11 -7.91 12.77
CA VAL A 185 6.70 -8.26 13.03
C VAL A 185 5.76 -7.79 11.90
N GLY A 186 6.22 -6.89 11.04
CA GLY A 186 5.42 -6.37 9.93
C GLY A 186 4.15 -5.65 10.39
N CYS A 187 3.06 -5.86 9.67
CA CYS A 187 1.77 -5.21 9.96
C CYS A 187 1.21 -5.56 11.33
N TRP A 188 1.50 -6.73 11.86
CA TRP A 188 0.95 -7.17 13.14
C TRP A 188 1.32 -6.21 14.28
N GLN A 189 2.56 -5.74 14.34
CA GLN A 189 2.98 -4.79 15.37
C GLN A 189 2.16 -3.50 15.40
N THR A 190 1.78 -2.99 14.23
CA THR A 190 1.15 -1.68 14.11
C THR A 190 -0.11 -1.56 14.93
N CYS A 191 -1.00 -2.54 14.82
CA CYS A 191 -2.30 -2.54 15.49
C CYS A 191 -2.29 -3.23 16.84
N HIS A 192 -1.30 -4.08 17.12
CA HIS A 192 -1.30 -4.98 18.27
C HIS A 192 -0.23 -4.63 19.32
N SER A 193 0.55 -3.58 19.11
CA SER A 193 1.61 -3.18 20.02
C SER A 193 1.05 -2.42 21.23
N ASP A 194 1.45 -2.84 22.44
CA ASP A 194 1.12 -2.20 23.71
C ASP A 194 -0.40 -1.95 23.87
N VAL A 195 -1.19 -2.87 23.36
CA VAL A 195 -2.67 -2.82 23.33
C VAL A 195 -3.27 -1.46 22.95
N ARG A 196 -2.52 -0.62 22.22
CA ARG A 196 -2.91 0.77 21.96
C ARG A 196 -4.18 0.93 21.13
N SER A 197 -4.40 0.01 20.21
CA SER A 197 -5.59 0.00 19.35
C SER A 197 -6.50 -1.19 19.65
N MET A 198 -6.24 -1.88 20.77
CA MET A 198 -6.95 -3.07 21.19
C MET A 198 -8.08 -2.75 22.16
N PRO A 199 -9.06 -3.64 22.36
CA PRO A 199 -10.06 -3.52 23.42
C PRO A 199 -9.42 -3.28 24.79
N GLY A 200 -9.95 -2.33 25.54
CA GLY A 200 -9.42 -1.94 26.84
C GLY A 200 -8.19 -1.02 26.82
N ALA A 201 -7.75 -0.59 25.63
CA ALA A 201 -6.66 0.37 25.51
C ALA A 201 -6.98 1.69 26.19
N ASP A 202 -5.99 2.30 26.84
CA ASP A 202 -6.12 3.65 27.41
C ASP A 202 -6.37 4.66 26.27
N PRO A 203 -7.52 5.39 26.23
CA PRO A 203 -7.84 6.32 25.17
C PRO A 203 -6.87 7.53 25.10
N LYS A 204 -6.09 7.78 26.16
CA LYS A 204 -5.08 8.83 26.20
C LYS A 204 -3.75 8.41 25.54
N LYS A 205 -3.52 7.12 25.34
CA LYS A 205 -2.31 6.62 24.66
C LYS A 205 -2.44 6.76 23.16
N LYS A 206 -1.32 6.98 22.48
CA LYS A 206 -1.25 6.89 21.02
C LYS A 206 -1.53 5.45 20.59
N LYS A 207 -2.43 5.29 19.62
CA LYS A 207 -2.98 3.98 19.28
C LYS A 207 -2.02 3.07 18.50
N TYR A 208 -1.18 3.67 17.64
CA TYR A 208 -0.37 2.87 16.72
C TYR A 208 1.12 2.98 17.03
N VAL A 209 1.86 3.86 16.41
CA VAL A 209 3.31 3.96 16.58
C VAL A 209 3.64 4.78 17.84
N LYS A 210 4.41 4.18 18.73
CA LYS A 210 4.93 4.89 19.91
C LYS A 210 5.95 5.95 19.47
N ASP A 211 5.85 7.14 20.05
CA ASP A 211 6.75 8.27 19.74
C ASP A 211 6.82 8.57 18.24
N ALA A 212 5.68 8.43 17.57
CA ALA A 212 5.55 8.62 16.13
C ALA A 212 6.06 9.99 15.69
N ASN A 213 6.85 9.99 14.63
CA ASN A 213 7.41 11.18 14.00
C ASN A 213 7.59 10.93 12.51
N VAL A 214 6.66 11.44 11.70
CA VAL A 214 6.67 11.25 10.24
C VAL A 214 7.95 11.84 9.65
N ALA A 215 8.26 13.10 9.95
CA ALA A 215 9.47 13.75 9.46
C ALA A 215 10.77 13.08 9.95
N GLY A 216 10.72 12.41 11.10
CA GLY A 216 11.85 11.68 11.68
C GLY A 216 11.95 10.22 11.22
N GLY A 217 11.02 9.70 10.42
CA GLY A 217 11.05 8.32 9.93
C GLY A 217 10.56 7.26 10.93
N ASN A 218 9.80 7.66 11.96
CA ASN A 218 9.15 6.74 12.89
C ASN A 218 7.64 6.63 12.59
N TYR A 219 7.32 5.97 11.50
CA TYR A 219 5.97 5.76 10.99
C TYR A 219 5.97 4.64 9.95
N TYR A 220 4.80 4.18 9.54
CA TYR A 220 4.62 3.29 8.39
C TYR A 220 4.01 4.07 7.23
N ASP A 221 4.60 3.93 6.05
CA ASP A 221 3.98 4.29 4.76
C ASP A 221 2.97 3.20 4.41
N TYR A 222 1.73 3.58 4.10
CA TYR A 222 0.61 2.66 4.00
C TYR A 222 -0.16 2.85 2.70
N ILE A 223 -0.19 1.80 1.88
CA ILE A 223 -0.97 1.76 0.64
C ILE A 223 -2.00 0.64 0.69
N GLN A 224 -3.21 0.87 0.17
CA GLN A 224 -4.27 -0.12 0.15
C GLN A 224 -5.10 -0.03 -1.12
N TRP A 225 -5.48 -1.19 -1.65
CA TRP A 225 -6.53 -1.38 -2.62
C TRP A 225 -7.77 -1.98 -1.95
N LYS A 226 -8.97 -1.54 -2.39
CA LYS A 226 -10.27 -2.04 -1.95
C LYS A 226 -11.09 -2.38 -3.17
N SER A 227 -11.68 -3.57 -3.20
CA SER A 227 -12.41 -4.08 -4.36
C SER A 227 -13.69 -3.28 -4.69
N GLY A 228 -14.29 -2.68 -3.70
CA GLY A 228 -15.65 -2.16 -3.82
C GLY A 228 -16.70 -3.27 -3.82
N GLU A 229 -17.96 -2.89 -3.75
CA GLU A 229 -19.11 -3.77 -3.87
C GLU A 229 -19.48 -3.95 -5.35
N ALA A 230 -20.24 -4.99 -5.70
CA ALA A 230 -20.70 -5.23 -7.07
C ALA A 230 -21.39 -3.98 -7.64
N GLY A 231 -20.83 -3.43 -8.73
CA GLY A 231 -21.28 -2.20 -9.36
C GLY A 231 -20.66 -0.91 -8.84
N ALA A 232 -19.93 -0.94 -7.70
CA ALA A 232 -19.08 0.15 -7.24
C ALA A 232 -17.64 -0.10 -7.69
N GLY A 233 -16.98 0.90 -8.25
CA GLY A 233 -15.58 0.79 -8.66
C GLY A 233 -14.63 0.55 -7.49
N ALA A 234 -13.50 -0.08 -7.76
CA ALA A 234 -12.42 -0.22 -6.79
C ALA A 234 -11.88 1.15 -6.36
N THR A 235 -11.40 1.23 -5.12
CA THR A 235 -10.80 2.44 -4.56
C THR A 235 -9.42 2.16 -4.00
N GLN A 236 -8.61 3.20 -3.86
CA GLN A 236 -7.28 3.11 -3.28
C GLN A 236 -7.11 4.06 -2.09
N VAL A 237 -6.18 3.73 -1.21
CA VAL A 237 -5.74 4.57 -0.10
C VAL A 237 -4.24 4.74 -0.23
N ASP A 238 -3.80 5.98 -0.11
CA ASP A 238 -2.41 6.38 0.05
C ASP A 238 -2.30 7.20 1.32
N GLY A 239 -1.57 6.69 2.30
CA GLY A 239 -1.53 7.30 3.61
C GLY A 239 -0.39 6.79 4.47
N HIS A 240 -0.48 7.05 5.75
CA HIS A 240 0.52 6.59 6.71
C HIS A 240 -0.11 6.18 8.04
N VAL A 241 0.64 5.38 8.80
CA VAL A 241 0.30 5.01 10.17
C VAL A 241 1.38 5.54 11.09
N ALA A 242 1.01 6.53 11.89
CA ALA A 242 1.85 7.18 12.88
C ALA A 242 1.21 6.98 14.28
N ALA A 243 0.99 8.02 15.06
CA ALA A 243 0.15 7.93 16.27
C ALA A 243 -1.28 7.52 15.94
N GLU A 244 -1.76 7.97 14.79
CA GLU A 244 -3.06 7.64 14.21
C GLU A 244 -2.86 7.12 12.78
N ARG A 245 -3.87 6.44 12.22
CA ARG A 245 -3.89 6.07 10.81
C ARG A 245 -4.50 7.20 9.99
N VAL A 246 -3.74 7.69 9.03
CA VAL A 246 -4.15 8.75 8.09
C VAL A 246 -4.32 8.15 6.71
N ASN A 247 -5.54 8.10 6.21
CA ASN A 247 -5.88 7.46 4.93
C ASN A 247 -5.73 8.37 3.69
N LYS A 248 -5.43 9.66 3.90
CA LYS A 248 -5.26 10.67 2.85
C LYS A 248 -4.07 11.55 3.21
N GLY A 249 -2.89 10.98 3.21
CA GLY A 249 -1.68 11.68 3.63
C GLY A 249 -0.48 11.36 2.76
N GLY A 250 -0.62 10.39 1.84
CA GLY A 250 0.41 10.00 0.89
C GLY A 250 0.15 10.59 -0.50
N GLN A 251 1.21 10.64 -1.31
CA GLN A 251 1.21 11.13 -2.70
C GLN A 251 2.00 10.20 -3.63
N ALA A 252 2.57 9.12 -3.08
CA ALA A 252 3.40 8.20 -3.85
C ALA A 252 2.60 7.17 -4.63
N LEU A 253 1.47 6.70 -4.11
CA LEU A 253 0.62 5.72 -4.78
C LEU A 253 -0.10 6.36 -5.97
N THR A 254 0.41 6.11 -7.17
CA THR A 254 -0.21 6.64 -8.40
C THR A 254 -1.38 5.78 -8.86
N LYS A 255 -1.33 4.46 -8.61
CA LYS A 255 -2.37 3.54 -9.05
C LYS A 255 -2.41 2.28 -8.19
N ALA A 256 -3.61 1.83 -7.86
CA ALA A 256 -3.87 0.48 -7.35
C ALA A 256 -4.99 -0.15 -8.17
N GLU A 257 -4.68 -1.24 -8.85
CA GLU A 257 -5.61 -1.97 -9.71
C GLU A 257 -5.74 -3.39 -9.22
N GLY A 258 -6.94 -3.93 -9.23
CA GLY A 258 -7.14 -5.31 -8.84
C GLY A 258 -8.47 -5.87 -9.31
N GLU A 259 -8.52 -7.17 -9.40
CA GLU A 259 -9.74 -7.93 -9.66
C GLU A 259 -9.73 -9.22 -8.85
N CYS A 260 -10.94 -9.67 -8.50
CA CYS A 260 -11.18 -10.98 -7.91
C CYS A 260 -12.16 -11.74 -8.78
N LYS A 261 -11.74 -12.89 -9.32
CA LYS A 261 -12.59 -13.78 -10.13
C LYS A 261 -12.58 -15.16 -9.51
N ALA A 262 -13.75 -15.69 -9.19
CA ALA A 262 -13.91 -17.00 -8.53
C ALA A 262 -13.00 -17.17 -7.29
N GLY A 263 -12.86 -16.12 -6.50
CA GLY A 263 -12.02 -16.08 -5.30
C GLY A 263 -10.52 -15.91 -5.55
N LEU A 264 -10.06 -15.96 -6.80
CA LEU A 264 -8.67 -15.63 -7.14
C LEU A 264 -8.54 -14.12 -7.34
N CYS A 265 -7.78 -13.48 -6.48
CA CYS A 265 -7.54 -12.04 -6.51
C CYS A 265 -6.13 -11.73 -7.02
N THR A 266 -6.02 -10.71 -7.85
CA THR A 266 -4.75 -10.14 -8.28
C THR A 266 -4.84 -8.62 -8.11
N VAL A 267 -3.88 -8.04 -7.38
CA VAL A 267 -3.81 -6.60 -7.10
C VAL A 267 -2.43 -6.09 -7.46
N THR A 268 -2.37 -5.02 -8.23
CA THR A 268 -1.11 -4.36 -8.61
C THR A 268 -1.10 -2.93 -8.09
N PHE A 269 -0.04 -2.57 -7.41
CA PHE A 269 0.25 -1.23 -6.93
C PHE A 269 1.36 -0.61 -7.76
N THR A 270 1.19 0.64 -8.15
CA THR A 270 2.24 1.48 -8.75
C THR A 270 2.43 2.69 -7.85
N ARG A 271 3.63 2.85 -7.31
CA ARG A 271 3.96 4.01 -6.48
C ARG A 271 5.28 4.64 -6.92
N LYS A 272 5.38 5.97 -6.77
CA LYS A 272 6.62 6.70 -7.03
C LYS A 272 7.71 6.31 -6.03
N LEU A 273 8.95 6.24 -6.50
CA LEU A 273 10.11 6.06 -5.63
C LEU A 273 10.40 7.33 -4.80
N SER A 274 10.18 8.51 -5.37
CA SER A 274 10.47 9.79 -4.70
C SER A 274 9.70 10.01 -3.40
N GLY A 275 8.57 9.33 -3.23
CA GLY A 275 7.71 9.56 -2.07
C GLY A 275 7.02 10.93 -2.12
N GLY A 276 6.63 11.43 -0.95
CA GLY A 276 5.97 12.72 -0.72
C GLY A 276 5.81 12.95 0.77
N GLU A 277 4.98 13.89 1.16
CA GLU A 277 4.62 14.06 2.56
C GLU A 277 3.84 12.82 3.04
N GLY A 278 4.32 12.17 4.09
CA GLY A 278 3.73 10.93 4.63
C GLY A 278 4.19 9.65 3.94
N ASP A 279 4.97 9.74 2.86
CA ASP A 279 5.53 8.59 2.15
C ASP A 279 7.02 8.40 2.41
N LEU A 280 7.48 7.16 2.36
CA LEU A 280 8.90 6.85 2.35
C LEU A 280 9.48 7.12 0.96
N ALA A 281 10.54 7.92 0.87
CA ALA A 281 11.37 7.96 -0.31
C ALA A 281 12.18 6.68 -0.41
N LEU A 282 12.13 6.04 -1.58
CA LEU A 282 12.81 4.79 -1.88
C LEU A 282 13.88 5.04 -2.93
N ALA A 283 14.97 4.30 -2.85
CA ALA A 283 16.08 4.41 -3.81
C ALA A 283 16.70 3.05 -4.12
N GLU A 284 17.34 2.94 -5.27
CA GLU A 284 18.15 1.78 -5.62
C GLU A 284 19.25 1.52 -4.56
N GLY A 285 19.49 0.27 -4.24
CA GLY A 285 20.41 -0.15 -3.18
C GLY A 285 19.75 -0.27 -1.78
N GLN A 286 18.51 0.18 -1.61
CA GLN A 286 17.81 0.08 -0.32
C GLN A 286 17.17 -1.28 -0.08
N VAL A 287 17.09 -1.63 1.20
CA VAL A 287 16.29 -2.73 1.75
C VAL A 287 15.22 -2.14 2.65
N ILE A 288 13.95 -2.37 2.32
CA ILE A 288 12.79 -1.76 2.96
C ILE A 288 12.02 -2.84 3.71
N PRO A 289 11.88 -2.76 5.04
CA PRO A 289 11.01 -3.65 5.79
C PRO A 289 9.54 -3.37 5.48
N PHE A 290 8.76 -4.43 5.30
CA PHE A 290 7.34 -4.30 5.02
C PHE A 290 6.52 -5.46 5.61
N GLY A 291 5.21 -5.30 5.62
CA GLY A 291 4.21 -6.33 5.87
C GLY A 291 3.00 -6.13 4.99
N ILE A 292 2.23 -7.20 4.81
CA ILE A 292 0.97 -7.17 4.07
C ILE A 292 -0.21 -7.55 4.95
N ALA A 293 -1.39 -7.03 4.61
CA ALA A 293 -2.64 -7.38 5.27
C ALA A 293 -3.74 -7.59 4.23
N ILE A 294 -4.49 -8.68 4.38
CA ILE A 294 -5.63 -9.02 3.52
C ILE A 294 -6.89 -9.07 4.37
N HIS A 295 -7.87 -8.23 4.04
CA HIS A 295 -9.24 -8.37 4.51
C HIS A 295 -10.06 -9.06 3.42
N ALA A 296 -10.70 -10.13 3.76
CA ALA A 296 -11.56 -10.89 2.86
C ALA A 296 -12.99 -10.96 3.42
N ASP A 297 -13.94 -11.43 2.64
CA ASP A 297 -15.32 -11.65 3.07
C ASP A 297 -15.98 -10.40 3.70
N LYS A 298 -15.72 -9.20 3.12
CA LYS A 298 -16.25 -7.89 3.59
C LYS A 298 -15.87 -7.55 5.04
N THR A 299 -14.74 -8.03 5.53
CA THR A 299 -14.33 -7.84 6.92
C THR A 299 -13.56 -6.54 7.17
N VAL A 300 -13.56 -6.10 8.43
CA VAL A 300 -12.78 -4.98 8.96
C VAL A 300 -12.18 -5.36 10.32
N HIS A 301 -11.42 -4.46 10.91
CA HIS A 301 -10.82 -4.61 12.24
C HIS A 301 -10.05 -5.93 12.38
N ARG A 302 -10.37 -6.77 13.36
CA ARG A 302 -9.67 -8.01 13.69
C ARG A 302 -9.77 -9.11 12.64
N PHE A 303 -10.80 -9.07 11.79
CA PHE A 303 -11.02 -10.10 10.79
C PHE A 303 -10.21 -9.86 9.53
N HIS A 304 -8.90 -9.92 9.68
CA HIS A 304 -7.94 -9.83 8.59
C HIS A 304 -6.77 -10.78 8.83
N HIS A 305 -6.07 -11.11 7.75
CA HIS A 305 -4.85 -11.90 7.80
C HIS A 305 -3.66 -10.97 7.54
N VAL A 306 -2.61 -11.10 8.35
CA VAL A 306 -1.40 -10.28 8.28
C VAL A 306 -0.17 -11.14 8.05
N SER A 307 0.84 -10.60 7.40
CA SER A 307 2.14 -11.24 7.34
C SER A 307 3.00 -10.88 8.56
N LEU A 308 4.00 -11.69 8.82
CA LEU A 308 5.19 -11.28 9.57
C LEU A 308 5.95 -10.20 8.79
N GLY A 309 7.02 -9.65 9.36
CA GLY A 309 7.91 -8.72 8.68
C GLY A 309 8.78 -9.43 7.65
N TYR A 310 8.85 -8.84 6.47
CA TYR A 310 9.73 -9.21 5.37
C TYR A 310 10.48 -7.99 4.88
N THR A 311 11.45 -8.20 4.00
CA THR A 311 12.25 -7.15 3.39
C THR A 311 12.08 -7.13 1.88
N LEU A 312 11.98 -5.92 1.30
CA LEU A 312 11.96 -5.65 -0.13
C LEU A 312 13.27 -4.95 -0.53
N GLY A 313 14.02 -5.53 -1.45
CA GLY A 313 15.27 -4.98 -1.96
C GLY A 313 15.11 -4.35 -3.34
N LEU A 314 15.46 -3.08 -3.47
CA LEU A 314 15.60 -2.39 -4.76
C LEU A 314 17.04 -2.49 -5.24
N GLY A 315 17.36 -3.53 -6.02
CA GLY A 315 18.74 -3.82 -6.42
C GLY A 315 19.63 -4.39 -5.30
N ALA A 316 19.10 -4.61 -4.10
CA ALA A 316 19.78 -5.19 -2.95
C ALA A 316 19.24 -6.60 -2.63
N ALA A 317 20.02 -7.38 -1.89
CA ALA A 317 19.60 -8.68 -1.39
C ALA A 317 18.56 -8.50 -0.27
N ALA A 318 17.41 -9.17 -0.40
CA ALA A 318 16.30 -9.10 0.52
C ALA A 318 15.41 -10.35 0.36
N ASP A 319 14.39 -10.48 1.19
CA ASP A 319 13.39 -11.55 1.08
C ASP A 319 12.67 -11.52 -0.27
N ILE A 320 12.31 -10.34 -0.72
CA ILE A 320 11.77 -10.06 -2.05
C ILE A 320 12.75 -9.15 -2.78
N LYS A 321 13.31 -9.62 -3.88
CA LYS A 321 14.16 -8.81 -4.74
C LYS A 321 13.35 -8.25 -5.89
N ALA A 322 13.18 -6.92 -5.92
CA ALA A 322 12.53 -6.28 -7.05
C ALA A 322 13.38 -6.38 -8.31
N SER A 323 12.74 -6.74 -9.42
CA SER A 323 13.37 -6.76 -10.76
C SER A 323 13.45 -5.33 -11.31
N LYS A 324 14.54 -5.02 -12.02
CA LYS A 324 14.71 -3.74 -12.72
C LYS A 324 14.25 -3.83 -14.16
#